data_5e515525edf88ecbab16447b02c9eaf8
#
_entry.id   5e515525edf88ecbab16447b02c9eaf8
#
_cell.length_a   1.000
_cell.length_b   1.000
_cell.length_c   1.000
_cell.angle_alpha   90.00
_cell.angle_beta   90.00
_cell.angle_gamma   90.00
#
_symmetry.space_group_name_H-M   'P 1'
#
loop_
_entity.id
_entity.type
_entity.pdbx_description
1 polymer ?
#
loop_
_entity_poly.entity_id
_entity_poly.type
_entity_poly.pdbx_seq_one_letter_code
_entity_poly.pdbx_strand_id
1 'polypeptide(L)'
;MQYSQERRIDMTTQSDTTGGTVARWYIVHTYSGQEDRVQKNLEQRVSTMDVKDKILNVVVPTEEEVEISEGERKTVQKKMYAGYLIVQMVMDEESWYVVRNTPGVTGFISAEDEREKRPKPIPLEDAEVDRIMSRMTSEAPRVRIGYESGESVRIKDGPFADFMGTVDEVLADRGKVRVHVSFFGRETPVELDFLQIEKS
;
A
#
# COMPACT_ATOMS: atom_id res chain seq x y z
N MET A 1 -3.90 6.70 29.18
CA MET A 1 -3.13 5.45 29.22
C MET A 1 -3.63 4.59 28.08
N GLN A 2 -2.87 4.58 27.02
CA GLN A 2 -3.30 4.06 25.72
C GLN A 2 -2.31 2.97 25.35
N TYR A 3 -2.75 1.74 25.38
CA TYR A 3 -1.94 0.59 24.94
C TYR A 3 -2.12 0.42 23.44
N SER A 4 -1.19 0.96 22.67
CA SER A 4 -0.93 0.51 21.31
C SER A 4 -0.19 -0.81 21.41
N GLN A 5 -0.88 -1.91 21.23
CA GLN A 5 -0.24 -3.20 20.99
C GLN A 5 0.19 -3.25 19.53
N GLU A 6 1.44 -2.91 19.30
CA GLU A 6 2.17 -3.30 18.10
C GLU A 6 2.24 -4.82 18.06
N ARG A 7 1.42 -5.44 17.23
CA ARG A 7 1.60 -6.85 16.87
C ARG A 7 2.83 -6.94 15.98
N ARG A 8 3.96 -7.31 16.57
CA ARG A 8 5.11 -7.81 15.84
C ARG A 8 4.64 -8.98 15.00
N ILE A 9 4.77 -8.85 13.68
CA ILE A 9 4.65 -9.97 12.76
C ILE A 9 5.90 -10.82 13.00
N ASP A 10 5.75 -11.95 13.67
CA ASP A 10 6.84 -12.91 13.86
C ASP A 10 7.22 -13.49 12.50
N MET A 11 8.33 -13.03 11.97
CA MET A 11 8.96 -13.50 10.73
C MET A 11 9.75 -14.79 10.97
N THR A 12 9.19 -15.74 11.69
CA THR A 12 9.87 -17.03 11.84
C THR A 12 9.32 -17.99 10.80
N THR A 13 10.01 -18.08 9.68
CA THR A 13 9.87 -19.20 8.74
C THR A 13 10.42 -20.45 9.41
N GLN A 14 9.62 -21.13 10.22
CA GLN A 14 9.95 -22.47 10.68
C GLN A 14 9.40 -23.46 9.64
N SER A 15 10.33 -24.06 8.92
CA SER A 15 10.11 -25.26 8.15
C SER A 15 9.99 -26.45 9.12
N ASP A 16 8.81 -26.64 9.70
CA ASP A 16 8.51 -27.86 10.44
C ASP A 16 8.03 -28.97 9.50
N THR A 17 8.96 -29.86 9.25
CA THR A 17 8.76 -31.11 8.55
C THR A 17 8.08 -32.11 9.48
N THR A 18 6.79 -32.01 9.65
CA THR A 18 5.99 -33.09 10.20
C THR A 18 4.64 -33.05 9.52
N GLY A 19 4.37 -34.01 8.63
CA GLY A 19 3.08 -34.40 7.99
C GLY A 19 1.89 -33.44 7.91
N GLY A 20 2.06 -32.16 8.17
CA GLY A 20 1.04 -31.12 8.16
C GLY A 20 1.14 -30.27 6.88
N THR A 21 0.01 -29.94 6.34
CA THR A 21 -0.13 -29.08 5.17
C THR A 21 0.49 -27.71 5.48
N VAL A 22 1.49 -27.30 4.70
CA VAL A 22 2.24 -26.04 4.94
C VAL A 22 1.33 -24.83 4.67
N ALA A 23 1.31 -23.88 5.59
CA ALA A 23 0.63 -22.61 5.39
C ALA A 23 1.36 -21.78 4.34
N ARG A 24 0.62 -21.26 3.37
CA ARG A 24 1.13 -20.41 2.29
C ARG A 24 0.32 -19.13 2.17
N TRP A 25 0.84 -18.13 1.49
CA TRP A 25 0.16 -16.89 1.21
C TRP A 25 -0.67 -16.98 -0.08
N TYR A 26 -1.90 -16.49 -0.02
CA TYR A 26 -2.84 -16.46 -1.15
C TYR A 26 -3.40 -15.06 -1.32
N ILE A 27 -3.62 -14.67 -2.58
CA ILE A 27 -4.27 -13.40 -2.91
C ILE A 27 -5.79 -13.62 -2.92
N VAL A 28 -6.48 -12.73 -2.21
CA VAL A 28 -7.94 -12.70 -2.15
C VAL A 28 -8.42 -11.38 -2.74
N HIS A 29 -9.33 -11.46 -3.69
CA HIS A 29 -9.96 -10.32 -4.32
C HIS A 29 -11.22 -9.90 -3.57
N THR A 30 -11.39 -8.58 -3.41
CA THR A 30 -12.52 -7.93 -2.77
C THR A 30 -13.01 -6.77 -3.63
N TYR A 31 -14.11 -6.15 -3.24
CA TYR A 31 -14.47 -4.86 -3.83
C TYR A 31 -13.50 -3.78 -3.37
N SER A 32 -13.02 -2.96 -4.30
CA SER A 32 -12.13 -1.83 -4.00
C SER A 32 -12.74 -0.90 -2.96
N GLY A 33 -11.94 -0.51 -1.95
CA GLY A 33 -12.38 0.28 -0.81
C GLY A 33 -13.01 -0.51 0.33
N GLN A 34 -13.22 -1.81 0.17
CA GLN A 34 -13.80 -2.68 1.21
C GLN A 34 -12.74 -3.52 1.93
N GLU A 35 -11.46 -3.40 1.58
CA GLU A 35 -10.38 -4.28 2.03
C GLU A 35 -10.29 -4.34 3.56
N ASP A 36 -10.29 -3.18 4.25
CA ASP A 36 -10.19 -3.11 5.72
C ASP A 36 -11.42 -3.73 6.41
N ARG A 37 -12.58 -3.56 5.79
CA ARG A 37 -13.83 -4.17 6.29
C ARG A 37 -13.80 -5.68 6.13
N VAL A 38 -13.31 -6.15 4.98
CA VAL A 38 -13.17 -7.59 4.70
C VAL A 38 -12.15 -8.22 5.63
N GLN A 39 -11.01 -7.55 5.85
CA GLN A 39 -10.01 -8.00 6.82
C GLN A 39 -10.63 -8.21 8.20
N LYS A 40 -11.33 -7.21 8.74
CA LYS A 40 -12.01 -7.32 10.04
C LYS A 40 -13.06 -8.43 10.09
N ASN A 41 -13.86 -8.54 9.03
CA ASN A 41 -14.87 -9.60 8.94
C ASN A 41 -14.22 -10.98 8.93
N LEU A 42 -13.13 -11.15 8.19
CA LEU A 42 -12.43 -12.41 8.10
C LEU A 42 -11.75 -12.76 9.44
N GLU A 43 -11.06 -11.82 10.08
CA GLU A 43 -10.45 -12.01 11.41
C GLU A 43 -11.51 -12.40 12.46
N GLN A 44 -12.68 -11.78 12.43
CA GLN A 44 -13.79 -12.12 13.30
C GLN A 44 -14.29 -13.55 13.02
N ARG A 45 -14.46 -13.94 11.76
CA ARG A 45 -14.88 -15.30 11.40
C ARG A 45 -13.84 -16.35 11.81
N VAL A 46 -12.56 -16.09 11.58
CA VAL A 46 -11.46 -16.95 12.01
C VAL A 46 -11.54 -17.21 13.52
N SER A 47 -11.84 -16.16 14.30
CA SER A 47 -11.99 -16.29 15.75
C SER A 47 -13.27 -17.02 16.16
N THR A 48 -14.39 -16.79 15.46
CA THR A 48 -15.69 -17.35 15.81
C THR A 48 -15.80 -18.83 15.40
N MET A 49 -15.19 -19.21 14.28
CA MET A 49 -15.22 -20.56 13.75
C MET A 49 -14.06 -21.44 14.24
N ASP A 50 -13.18 -20.88 15.10
CA ASP A 50 -12.03 -21.57 15.70
C ASP A 50 -11.05 -22.19 14.68
N VAL A 51 -10.80 -21.46 13.60
CA VAL A 51 -9.88 -21.87 12.51
C VAL A 51 -8.56 -21.08 12.51
N LYS A 52 -8.11 -20.64 13.69
CA LYS A 52 -6.88 -19.86 13.85
C LYS A 52 -5.61 -20.66 13.54
N ASP A 53 -5.68 -21.97 13.68
CA ASP A 53 -4.63 -22.92 13.32
C ASP A 53 -4.47 -23.07 11.79
N LYS A 54 -5.53 -22.75 11.04
CA LYS A 54 -5.55 -22.85 9.57
C LYS A 54 -5.40 -21.51 8.86
N ILE A 55 -5.94 -20.44 9.41
CA ILE A 55 -5.84 -19.08 8.86
C ILE A 55 -5.03 -18.25 9.85
N LEU A 56 -3.74 -18.05 9.52
CA LEU A 56 -2.76 -17.49 10.44
C LEU A 56 -2.72 -15.96 10.40
N ASN A 57 -2.71 -15.38 9.21
CA ASN A 57 -2.60 -13.94 9.01
C ASN A 57 -3.51 -13.46 7.88
N VAL A 58 -4.09 -12.28 8.08
CA VAL A 58 -4.87 -11.55 7.06
C VAL A 58 -4.31 -10.14 6.96
N VAL A 59 -3.80 -9.76 5.80
CA VAL A 59 -3.08 -8.52 5.60
C VAL A 59 -3.64 -7.75 4.41
N VAL A 60 -3.94 -6.48 4.60
CA VAL A 60 -4.16 -5.51 3.52
C VAL A 60 -2.81 -4.84 3.23
N PRO A 61 -2.18 -5.09 2.07
CA PRO A 61 -0.89 -4.49 1.76
C PRO A 61 -0.99 -2.97 1.66
N THR A 62 -0.35 -2.26 2.59
CA THR A 62 -0.27 -0.79 2.61
C THR A 62 1.18 -0.34 2.63
N GLU A 63 1.46 0.82 2.06
CA GLU A 63 2.75 1.50 2.18
C GLU A 63 2.53 2.92 2.72
N GLU A 64 3.53 3.45 3.41
CA GLU A 64 3.52 4.84 3.83
C GLU A 64 3.91 5.73 2.65
N GLU A 65 3.05 6.70 2.36
CA GLU A 65 3.29 7.71 1.34
C GLU A 65 3.29 9.09 2.01
N VAL A 66 4.28 9.91 1.73
CA VAL A 66 4.28 11.32 2.13
C VAL A 66 3.70 12.12 0.99
N GLU A 67 2.52 12.64 1.19
CA GLU A 67 1.92 13.64 0.30
C GLU A 67 2.40 15.02 0.71
N ILE A 68 2.94 15.76 -0.27
CA ILE A 68 3.28 17.17 -0.11
C ILE A 68 2.27 17.95 -0.94
N SER A 69 1.42 18.70 -0.27
CA SER A 69 0.41 19.55 -0.90
C SER A 69 0.26 20.82 -0.08
N GLU A 70 0.11 21.95 -0.76
CA GLU A 70 -0.09 23.27 -0.14
C GLU A 70 1.00 23.67 0.87
N GLY A 71 2.23 23.16 0.69
CA GLY A 71 3.34 23.41 1.59
C GLY A 71 3.30 22.63 2.90
N GLU A 72 2.42 21.64 3.03
CA GLU A 72 2.34 20.74 4.18
C GLU A 72 2.77 19.32 3.81
N ARG A 73 3.43 18.66 4.76
CA ARG A 73 3.77 17.24 4.69
C ARG A 73 2.72 16.44 5.45
N LYS A 74 2.08 15.50 4.78
CA LYS A 74 1.13 14.58 5.39
C LYS A 74 1.50 13.15 5.07
N THR A 75 1.76 12.36 6.10
CA THR A 75 1.96 10.92 5.93
C THR A 75 0.61 10.23 5.85
N VAL A 76 0.37 9.51 4.78
CA VAL A 76 -0.85 8.74 4.55
C VAL A 76 -0.52 7.27 4.32
N GLN A 77 -1.38 6.39 4.82
CA GLN A 77 -1.30 4.96 4.54
C GLN A 77 -2.07 4.69 3.24
N LYS A 78 -1.35 4.24 2.22
CA LYS A 78 -1.92 3.95 0.92
C LYS A 78 -1.92 2.46 0.64
N LYS A 79 -3.03 1.96 0.12
CA LYS A 79 -3.12 0.56 -0.28
C LYS A 79 -2.27 0.32 -1.52
N MET A 80 -1.37 -0.64 -1.44
CA MET A 80 -0.49 -1.03 -2.56
C MET A 80 -1.29 -1.61 -3.71
N TYR A 81 -2.34 -2.37 -3.39
CA TYR A 81 -3.20 -3.05 -4.36
C TYR A 81 -4.66 -2.87 -3.96
N ALA A 82 -5.36 -1.95 -4.63
CA ALA A 82 -6.77 -1.72 -4.37
C ALA A 82 -7.62 -2.94 -4.79
N GLY A 83 -8.51 -3.38 -3.90
CA GLY A 83 -9.35 -4.55 -4.13
C GLY A 83 -8.69 -5.88 -3.79
N TYR A 84 -7.49 -5.89 -3.18
CA TYR A 84 -6.80 -7.12 -2.85
C TYR A 84 -6.32 -7.14 -1.40
N LEU A 85 -6.36 -8.32 -0.81
CA LEU A 85 -5.70 -8.64 0.45
C LEU A 85 -4.97 -9.98 0.31
N ILE A 86 -4.02 -10.23 1.20
CA ILE A 86 -3.27 -11.48 1.25
C ILE A 86 -3.57 -12.22 2.53
N VAL A 87 -3.73 -13.53 2.42
CA VAL A 87 -4.08 -14.41 3.55
C VAL A 87 -3.06 -15.52 3.64
N GLN A 88 -2.43 -15.66 4.81
CA GLN A 88 -1.59 -16.81 5.12
C GLN A 88 -2.44 -17.91 5.72
N MET A 89 -2.54 -19.01 5.03
CA MET A 89 -3.40 -20.10 5.43
C MET A 89 -2.93 -21.46 4.95
N VAL A 90 -3.33 -22.50 5.67
CA VAL A 90 -3.32 -23.87 5.18
C VAL A 90 -4.51 -24.02 4.27
N MET A 91 -4.29 -24.33 3.01
CA MET A 91 -5.35 -24.48 2.01
C MET A 91 -6.04 -25.83 2.12
N ASP A 92 -7.20 -25.84 2.76
CA ASP A 92 -8.13 -26.98 2.80
C ASP A 92 -9.57 -26.52 2.54
N GLU A 93 -10.53 -27.43 2.54
CA GLU A 93 -11.93 -27.09 2.25
C GLU A 93 -12.54 -26.15 3.30
N GLU A 94 -12.17 -26.28 4.56
CA GLU A 94 -12.71 -25.47 5.65
C GLU A 94 -12.15 -24.04 5.60
N SER A 95 -10.83 -23.88 5.53
CA SER A 95 -10.20 -22.57 5.43
C SER A 95 -10.60 -21.84 4.13
N TRP A 96 -10.67 -22.57 3.01
CA TRP A 96 -11.17 -22.02 1.75
C TRP A 96 -12.62 -21.52 1.89
N TYR A 97 -13.48 -22.33 2.53
CA TYR A 97 -14.89 -21.98 2.74
C TYR A 97 -15.04 -20.72 3.60
N VAL A 98 -14.27 -20.61 4.69
CA VAL A 98 -14.30 -19.46 5.60
C VAL A 98 -13.93 -18.18 4.86
N VAL A 99 -12.84 -18.19 4.10
CA VAL A 99 -12.37 -17.02 3.35
C VAL A 99 -13.35 -16.68 2.22
N ARG A 100 -13.72 -17.67 1.40
CA ARG A 100 -14.58 -17.46 0.21
C ARG A 100 -15.96 -16.91 0.56
N ASN A 101 -16.52 -17.32 1.70
CA ASN A 101 -17.85 -16.88 2.16
C ASN A 101 -17.81 -15.68 3.11
N THR A 102 -16.66 -15.03 3.26
CA THR A 102 -16.58 -13.77 4.02
C THR A 102 -17.22 -12.65 3.23
N PRO A 103 -18.14 -11.87 3.84
CA PRO A 103 -18.78 -10.75 3.15
C PRO A 103 -17.79 -9.76 2.58
N GLY A 104 -17.90 -9.48 1.28
CA GLY A 104 -17.01 -8.59 0.53
C GLY A 104 -15.89 -9.31 -0.21
N VAL A 105 -15.65 -10.59 0.04
CA VAL A 105 -14.73 -11.42 -0.75
C VAL A 105 -15.41 -11.82 -2.06
N THR A 106 -14.77 -11.56 -3.18
CA THR A 106 -15.23 -11.97 -4.51
C THR A 106 -14.62 -13.28 -4.97
N GLY A 107 -13.41 -13.61 -4.50
CA GLY A 107 -12.76 -14.88 -4.78
C GLY A 107 -11.26 -14.87 -4.47
N PHE A 108 -10.63 -16.01 -4.69
CA PHE A 108 -9.18 -16.12 -4.72
C PHE A 108 -8.65 -15.84 -6.13
N ILE A 109 -7.40 -15.39 -6.22
CA ILE A 109 -6.68 -15.44 -7.47
C ILE A 109 -6.29 -16.90 -7.71
N SER A 110 -6.72 -17.41 -8.85
CA SER A 110 -6.60 -18.83 -9.19
C SER A 110 -6.00 -18.98 -10.60
N ALA A 111 -5.38 -20.13 -10.85
CA ALA A 111 -5.02 -20.50 -12.23
C ALA A 111 -6.31 -20.71 -13.03
N GLU A 112 -6.36 -20.12 -14.22
CA GLU A 112 -7.40 -20.46 -15.21
C GLU A 112 -7.11 -21.86 -15.78
N ASP A 113 -7.68 -22.88 -15.18
CA ASP A 113 -7.76 -24.19 -15.80
C ASP A 113 -9.22 -24.43 -16.20
N GLU A 114 -9.51 -24.29 -17.49
CA GLU A 114 -10.85 -24.48 -18.07
C GLU A 114 -11.44 -25.88 -17.81
N ARG A 115 -10.62 -26.80 -17.31
CA ARG A 115 -11.00 -28.20 -17.04
C ARG A 115 -11.47 -28.46 -15.62
N GLU A 116 -11.14 -27.59 -14.68
CA GLU A 116 -11.54 -27.76 -13.29
C GLU A 116 -12.79 -26.94 -12.96
N LYS A 117 -13.82 -27.60 -12.46
CA LYS A 117 -15.08 -26.97 -11.99
C LYS A 117 -14.87 -26.00 -10.81
N ARG A 118 -13.70 -26.04 -10.15
CA ARG A 118 -13.28 -25.15 -9.07
C ARG A 118 -11.83 -24.72 -9.34
N PRO A 119 -11.59 -23.48 -9.76
CA PRO A 119 -10.23 -22.99 -9.94
C PRO A 119 -9.45 -23.09 -8.63
N LYS A 120 -8.28 -23.69 -8.70
CA LYS A 120 -7.41 -23.91 -7.53
C LYS A 120 -6.68 -22.61 -7.20
N PRO A 121 -6.80 -22.07 -5.97
CA PRO A 121 -6.03 -20.89 -5.58
C PRO A 121 -4.53 -21.10 -5.75
N ILE A 122 -3.84 -20.12 -6.33
CA ILE A 122 -2.39 -20.14 -6.51
C ILE A 122 -1.74 -19.48 -5.30
N PRO A 123 -0.81 -20.16 -4.60
CA PRO A 123 -0.03 -19.51 -3.57
C PRO A 123 0.97 -18.51 -4.20
N LEU A 124 1.21 -17.42 -3.49
CA LEU A 124 2.32 -16.51 -3.77
C LEU A 124 3.66 -17.23 -3.58
N GLU A 125 4.62 -16.89 -4.41
CA GLU A 125 6.01 -17.31 -4.21
C GLU A 125 6.64 -16.55 -3.03
N ASP A 126 7.57 -17.17 -2.31
CA ASP A 126 8.22 -16.56 -1.15
C ASP A 126 8.88 -15.22 -1.50
N ALA A 127 9.49 -15.10 -2.68
CA ALA A 127 10.08 -13.85 -3.17
C ALA A 127 9.04 -12.73 -3.40
N GLU A 128 7.80 -13.08 -3.75
CA GLU A 128 6.71 -12.11 -3.90
C GLU A 128 6.21 -11.64 -2.53
N VAL A 129 6.06 -12.57 -1.60
CA VAL A 129 5.69 -12.27 -0.21
C VAL A 129 6.72 -11.35 0.43
N ASP A 130 8.01 -11.69 0.34
CA ASP A 130 9.11 -10.89 0.88
C ASP A 130 9.11 -9.47 0.30
N ARG A 131 8.83 -9.33 -0.98
CA ARG A 131 8.75 -8.03 -1.65
C ARG A 131 7.59 -7.19 -1.14
N ILE A 132 6.42 -7.78 -0.92
CA ILE A 132 5.25 -7.11 -0.36
C ILE A 132 5.52 -6.69 1.08
N MET A 133 6.02 -7.61 1.92
CA MET A 133 6.29 -7.35 3.33
C MET A 133 7.39 -6.29 3.52
N SER A 134 8.47 -6.35 2.74
CA SER A 134 9.54 -5.35 2.78
C SER A 134 9.03 -3.94 2.44
N ARG A 135 8.09 -3.84 1.51
CA ARG A 135 7.48 -2.55 1.16
C ARG A 135 6.57 -2.02 2.28
N MET A 136 5.84 -2.90 2.96
CA MET A 136 4.99 -2.52 4.10
C MET A 136 5.80 -2.05 5.31
N THR A 137 7.02 -2.59 5.50
CA THR A 137 7.91 -2.26 6.63
C THR A 137 8.98 -1.24 6.28
N SER A 138 8.98 -0.70 5.06
CA SER A 138 9.96 0.28 4.62
C SER A 138 9.83 1.57 5.44
N GLU A 139 10.89 1.94 6.16
CA GLU A 139 10.98 3.18 6.94
C GLU A 139 11.15 4.43 6.05
N ALA A 140 11.40 4.25 4.77
CA ALA A 140 11.52 5.35 3.81
C ALA A 140 10.18 5.53 3.06
N PRO A 141 9.29 6.40 3.55
CA PRO A 141 8.02 6.65 2.88
C PRO A 141 8.28 7.20 1.47
N ARG A 142 7.50 6.74 0.52
CA ARG A 142 7.57 7.28 -0.84
C ARG A 142 7.03 8.71 -0.83
N VAL A 143 7.83 9.64 -1.33
CA VAL A 143 7.40 11.02 -1.50
C VAL A 143 6.60 11.12 -2.79
N ARG A 144 5.30 11.33 -2.68
CA ARG A 144 4.47 11.69 -3.82
C ARG A 144 4.39 13.21 -3.89
N ILE A 145 4.84 13.72 -5.02
CA ILE A 145 4.88 15.14 -5.28
C ILE A 145 3.61 15.47 -6.06
N GLY A 146 2.80 16.33 -5.48
CA GLY A 146 1.54 16.77 -6.07
C GLY A 146 1.69 17.79 -7.21
N TYR A 147 2.90 17.99 -7.75
CA TYR A 147 3.17 18.98 -8.81
C TYR A 147 3.55 18.29 -10.12
N GLU A 148 3.05 18.84 -11.22
CA GLU A 148 3.35 18.37 -12.58
C GLU A 148 4.02 19.47 -13.39
N SER A 149 4.85 19.08 -14.38
CA SER A 149 5.46 20.03 -15.31
C SER A 149 4.38 20.82 -16.08
N GLY A 150 4.55 22.13 -16.17
CA GLY A 150 3.59 23.06 -16.77
C GLY A 150 2.56 23.62 -15.77
N GLU A 151 2.55 23.16 -14.53
CA GLU A 151 1.61 23.63 -13.52
C GLU A 151 2.03 25.01 -12.95
N SER A 152 1.03 25.90 -12.76
CA SER A 152 1.27 27.21 -12.14
C SER A 152 1.34 27.09 -10.62
N VAL A 153 2.37 27.66 -10.03
CA VAL A 153 2.61 27.64 -8.60
C VAL A 153 2.91 29.02 -8.05
N ARG A 154 2.59 29.26 -6.79
CA ARG A 154 3.00 30.43 -6.03
C ARG A 154 4.11 30.05 -5.06
N ILE A 155 5.14 30.87 -4.96
CA ILE A 155 6.24 30.68 -4.01
C ILE A 155 5.82 31.28 -2.67
N LYS A 156 5.88 30.47 -1.61
CA LYS A 156 5.48 30.87 -0.23
C LYS A 156 6.63 31.44 0.58
N ASP A 157 7.84 31.01 0.30
CA ASP A 157 9.01 31.32 1.13
C ASP A 157 10.29 31.47 0.31
N GLY A 158 11.23 32.21 0.85
CA GLY A 158 12.54 32.49 0.24
C GLY A 158 12.60 33.82 -0.51
N PRO A 159 13.69 34.04 -1.28
CA PRO A 159 13.93 35.31 -1.98
C PRO A 159 12.89 35.64 -3.06
N PHE A 160 12.11 34.68 -3.48
CA PHE A 160 11.06 34.79 -4.50
C PHE A 160 9.65 34.61 -3.93
N ALA A 161 9.48 34.81 -2.61
CA ALA A 161 8.16 34.72 -1.98
C ALA A 161 7.15 35.64 -2.69
N ASP A 162 5.91 35.16 -2.80
CA ASP A 162 4.77 35.80 -3.48
C ASP A 162 4.86 35.90 -5.02
N PHE A 163 5.96 35.43 -5.62
CA PHE A 163 6.03 35.35 -7.08
C PHE A 163 5.29 34.12 -7.59
N MET A 164 4.72 34.29 -8.78
CA MET A 164 4.15 33.19 -9.56
C MET A 164 5.20 32.60 -10.45
N GLY A 165 5.15 31.29 -10.62
CA GLY A 165 6.03 30.57 -11.52
C GLY A 165 5.32 29.38 -12.16
N THR A 166 5.99 28.81 -13.14
CA THR A 166 5.55 27.58 -13.81
C THR A 166 6.53 26.47 -13.54
N VAL A 167 6.04 25.30 -13.11
CA VAL A 167 6.88 24.13 -12.88
C VAL A 167 7.49 23.68 -14.20
N ASP A 168 8.81 23.63 -14.25
CA ASP A 168 9.58 23.11 -15.38
C ASP A 168 9.83 21.60 -15.19
N GLU A 169 10.47 21.25 -14.09
CA GLU A 169 10.88 19.89 -13.79
C GLU A 169 10.72 19.56 -12.31
N VAL A 170 10.25 18.35 -12.03
CA VAL A 170 10.12 17.83 -10.67
C VAL A 170 11.31 16.93 -10.35
N LEU A 171 12.16 17.35 -9.43
CA LEU A 171 13.37 16.65 -8.98
C LEU A 171 13.06 15.84 -7.71
N ALA A 172 12.26 14.78 -7.87
CA ALA A 172 11.75 13.95 -6.79
C ALA A 172 12.85 13.41 -5.86
N ASP A 173 13.95 12.94 -6.44
CA ASP A 173 15.07 12.35 -5.71
C ASP A 173 15.77 13.32 -4.76
N ARG A 174 15.66 14.62 -5.06
CA ARG A 174 16.30 15.71 -4.30
C ARG A 174 15.31 16.46 -3.40
N GLY A 175 14.03 16.15 -3.45
CA GLY A 175 13.00 16.89 -2.74
C GLY A 175 12.79 18.32 -3.27
N LYS A 176 13.12 18.57 -4.54
CA LYS A 176 13.09 19.89 -5.14
C LYS A 176 12.28 19.95 -6.42
N VAL A 177 11.90 21.15 -6.79
CA VAL A 177 11.21 21.46 -8.05
C VAL A 177 11.95 22.62 -8.71
N ARG A 178 12.11 22.54 -10.03
CA ARG A 178 12.57 23.66 -10.83
C ARG A 178 11.37 24.44 -11.32
N VAL A 179 11.32 25.71 -11.01
CA VAL A 179 10.22 26.62 -11.35
C VAL A 179 10.76 27.78 -12.18
N HIS A 180 10.12 28.08 -13.30
CA HIS A 180 10.38 29.29 -14.06
C HIS A 180 9.60 30.44 -13.43
N VAL A 181 10.30 31.39 -12.86
CA VAL A 181 9.73 32.57 -12.23
C VAL A 181 9.92 33.77 -13.16
N SER A 182 8.84 34.50 -13.40
CA SER A 182 8.92 35.76 -14.16
C SER A 182 9.41 36.88 -13.24
N PHE A 183 10.65 37.28 -13.43
CA PHE A 183 11.31 38.34 -12.65
C PHE A 183 11.83 39.44 -13.55
N PHE A 184 11.32 40.66 -13.38
CA PHE A 184 11.64 41.82 -14.23
C PHE A 184 11.55 41.56 -15.76
N GLY A 185 10.49 40.84 -16.19
CA GLY A 185 10.27 40.52 -17.59
C GLY A 185 11.23 39.46 -18.19
N ARG A 186 11.93 38.73 -17.32
CA ARG A 186 12.78 37.59 -17.70
C ARG A 186 12.32 36.35 -16.94
N GLU A 187 12.23 35.22 -17.64
CA GLU A 187 12.01 33.94 -17.02
C GLU A 187 13.34 33.41 -16.47
N THR A 188 13.37 33.15 -15.19
CA THR A 188 14.53 32.64 -14.47
C THR A 188 14.22 31.31 -13.85
N PRO A 189 14.95 30.24 -14.17
CA PRO A 189 14.76 28.94 -13.51
C PRO A 189 15.32 29.00 -12.08
N VAL A 190 14.51 28.61 -11.12
CA VAL A 190 14.86 28.55 -9.69
C VAL A 190 14.56 27.18 -9.17
N GLU A 191 15.50 26.59 -8.42
CA GLU A 191 15.26 25.34 -7.70
C GLU A 191 14.75 25.66 -6.29
N LEU A 192 13.54 25.16 -5.99
CA LEU A 192 12.83 25.36 -4.73
C LEU A 192 12.55 24.02 -4.07
N ASP A 193 12.42 24.01 -2.74
CA ASP A 193 11.88 22.88 -2.02
C ASP A 193 10.36 22.78 -2.25
N PHE A 194 9.80 21.58 -2.26
CA PHE A 194 8.35 21.39 -2.42
C PHE A 194 7.52 22.12 -1.36
N LEU A 195 8.08 22.36 -0.18
CA LEU A 195 7.43 23.07 0.91
C LEU A 195 7.38 24.60 0.68
N GLN A 196 8.19 25.09 -0.24
CA GLN A 196 8.27 26.53 -0.55
C GLN A 196 7.29 26.96 -1.64
N ILE A 197 6.52 26.05 -2.20
CA ILE A 197 5.56 26.34 -3.26
C ILE A 197 4.16 25.84 -2.90
N GLU A 198 3.15 26.45 -3.49
CA GLU A 198 1.75 26.03 -3.42
C GLU A 198 1.10 26.12 -4.81
N LYS A 199 0.06 25.34 -5.05
CA LYS A 199 -0.73 25.45 -6.29
C LYS A 199 -1.45 26.79 -6.34
N SER A 200 -1.46 27.38 -7.52
CA SER A 200 -2.11 28.66 -7.78
C SER A 200 -3.59 28.47 -8.06
#